data_0a45607ff9c67e2f710fdc0657d12dd3
#
_entry.id   0a45607ff9c67e2f710fdc0657d12dd3
#
_cell.length_a   1.000
_cell.length_b   1.000
_cell.length_c   1.000
_cell.angle_alpha   90.00
_cell.angle_beta   90.00
_cell.angle_gamma   90.00
#
_symmetry.space_group_name_H-M   'P 1'
#
loop_
_entity.id
_entity.type
_entity.pdbx_description
1 polymer ?
#
loop_
_entity_poly.entity_id
_entity_poly.type
_entity_poly.pdbx_seq_one_letter_code
_entity_poly.pdbx_strand_id
1 'polypeptide(L)'
;EPAAEPDVTEEPAVEPEATEEPTAEPEATEEPTVEPEATEEPAAEGRVLTTTITSMLPDEYTLDVELHLDANNVVTELKLTLENEIEGLTQEMLDAFAEQFVGKQLPVVLHADADETTAEEQIVEGMENQLENSRGIVEMLNKLAEQ
;
A
#
# COMPACT_ATOMS: atom_id res chain seq x y z
N GLU A 1 95.98 11.14 -6.09
CA GLU A 1 94.92 10.98 -5.13
C GLU A 1 93.68 10.53 -5.82
N PRO A 2 93.27 9.28 -5.63
CA PRO A 2 92.08 8.78 -6.28
C PRO A 2 90.78 9.24 -5.54
N ALA A 3 89.95 9.88 -6.28
CA ALA A 3 88.57 10.14 -5.86
C ALA A 3 87.80 8.80 -5.89
N ALA A 4 87.29 8.45 -4.77
CA ALA A 4 86.38 7.33 -4.71
C ALA A 4 85.04 7.68 -5.34
N GLU A 5 84.67 6.91 -6.32
CA GLU A 5 83.37 7.00 -6.94
C GLU A 5 82.31 6.41 -6.02
N PRO A 6 81.19 7.12 -5.85
CA PRO A 6 80.11 6.52 -5.15
C PRO A 6 79.41 5.47 -6.00
N ASP A 7 79.36 4.34 -5.43
CA ASP A 7 78.60 3.23 -5.92
C ASP A 7 77.11 3.61 -6.09
N VAL A 8 76.63 3.45 -7.28
CA VAL A 8 75.23 3.67 -7.61
C VAL A 8 74.43 2.47 -7.09
N THR A 9 73.81 2.70 -6.04
CA THR A 9 72.88 1.70 -5.50
C THR A 9 71.69 1.62 -6.44
N GLU A 10 71.59 0.48 -7.07
CA GLU A 10 70.43 0.12 -7.86
C GLU A 10 69.18 0.11 -6.96
N GLU A 11 68.24 0.90 -7.32
CA GLU A 11 66.89 0.79 -6.80
C GLU A 11 66.33 -0.57 -7.22
N PRO A 12 65.80 -1.32 -6.31
CA PRO A 12 64.91 -2.37 -6.68
C PRO A 12 63.58 -1.77 -7.11
N ALA A 13 63.32 -1.83 -8.38
CA ALA A 13 61.99 -1.55 -8.88
C ALA A 13 61.06 -2.65 -8.35
N VAL A 14 60.43 -2.35 -7.27
CA VAL A 14 59.30 -3.16 -6.83
C VAL A 14 58.13 -2.76 -7.72
N GLU A 15 57.89 -3.50 -8.73
CA GLU A 15 56.60 -3.44 -9.40
C GLU A 15 55.56 -3.77 -8.38
N PRO A 16 54.59 -2.88 -8.20
CA PRO A 16 53.41 -3.27 -7.48
C PRO A 16 52.71 -4.33 -8.31
N GLU A 17 52.72 -5.52 -7.80
CA GLU A 17 51.85 -6.55 -8.34
C GLU A 17 50.44 -5.97 -8.47
N ALA A 18 49.94 -6.06 -9.67
CA ALA A 18 48.59 -5.73 -9.95
C ALA A 18 47.70 -6.43 -8.92
N THR A 19 47.15 -5.62 -8.06
CA THR A 19 46.10 -6.04 -7.20
C THR A 19 45.01 -6.57 -8.12
N GLU A 20 44.80 -7.85 -8.05
CA GLU A 20 43.67 -8.47 -8.71
C GLU A 20 42.45 -7.71 -8.25
N GLU A 21 41.82 -7.05 -9.17
CA GLU A 21 40.49 -6.51 -8.96
C GLU A 21 39.62 -7.63 -8.43
N PRO A 22 38.99 -7.44 -7.32
CA PRO A 22 37.95 -8.37 -6.96
C PRO A 22 36.86 -8.23 -8.02
N THR A 23 36.87 -9.07 -8.98
CA THR A 23 35.72 -9.30 -9.83
C THR A 23 34.70 -10.06 -9.02
N ALA A 24 34.20 -9.36 -8.04
CA ALA A 24 32.90 -9.68 -7.51
C ALA A 24 31.92 -8.95 -8.40
N GLU A 25 31.59 -9.52 -9.51
CA GLU A 25 30.28 -9.26 -10.06
C GLU A 25 29.31 -9.60 -8.95
N PRO A 26 28.53 -8.63 -8.51
CA PRO A 26 27.37 -9.01 -7.76
C PRO A 26 26.58 -9.91 -8.71
N GLU A 27 26.56 -11.15 -8.40
CA GLU A 27 25.55 -12.00 -8.98
C GLU A 27 24.26 -11.25 -8.87
N ALA A 28 23.69 -10.94 -10.02
CA ALA A 28 22.36 -10.45 -10.09
C ALA A 28 21.58 -11.28 -9.10
N THR A 29 21.28 -10.68 -7.98
CA THR A 29 20.26 -11.16 -7.11
C THR A 29 19.08 -11.29 -8.03
N GLU A 30 18.80 -12.50 -8.42
CA GLU A 30 17.51 -12.79 -8.99
C GLU A 30 16.54 -12.19 -8.02
N GLU A 31 15.97 -11.09 -8.42
CA GLU A 31 14.77 -10.62 -7.78
C GLU A 31 13.92 -11.86 -7.63
N PRO A 32 13.54 -12.19 -6.42
CA PRO A 32 12.44 -13.09 -6.29
C PRO A 32 11.31 -12.38 -7.03
N THR A 33 11.09 -12.76 -8.24
CA THR A 33 9.80 -12.61 -8.85
C THR A 33 8.91 -13.52 -8.03
N VAL A 34 8.60 -13.06 -6.85
CA VAL A 34 7.39 -13.45 -6.23
C VAL A 34 6.35 -12.77 -7.08
N GLU A 35 6.04 -13.39 -8.19
CA GLU A 35 4.70 -13.32 -8.64
C GLU A 35 3.87 -13.54 -7.39
N PRO A 36 3.07 -12.57 -6.96
CA PRO A 36 2.03 -12.91 -6.07
C PRO A 36 1.22 -13.92 -6.86
N GLU A 37 1.46 -15.18 -6.59
CA GLU A 37 0.40 -16.12 -6.84
C GLU A 37 -0.76 -15.53 -6.09
N ALA A 38 -1.63 -14.91 -6.85
CA ALA A 38 -2.97 -14.78 -6.41
C ALA A 38 -3.36 -16.19 -6.03
N THR A 39 -3.20 -16.50 -4.78
CA THR A 39 -3.85 -17.62 -4.21
C THR A 39 -5.30 -17.24 -4.24
N GLU A 40 -5.84 -17.40 -5.41
CA GLU A 40 -7.25 -17.56 -5.56
C GLU A 40 -7.58 -18.88 -4.89
N GLU A 41 -7.70 -18.82 -3.59
CA GLU A 41 -8.68 -19.65 -2.99
C GLU A 41 -10.01 -19.01 -3.34
N PRO A 42 -10.82 -19.62 -4.17
CA PRO A 42 -12.22 -19.28 -4.19
C PRO A 42 -12.80 -19.81 -2.88
N ALA A 43 -12.52 -19.09 -1.80
CA ALA A 43 -13.29 -19.28 -0.61
C ALA A 43 -14.71 -18.86 -0.98
N ALA A 44 -15.57 -19.86 -1.11
CA ALA A 44 -17.02 -19.74 -1.16
C ALA A 44 -17.49 -18.42 -1.79
N GLU A 45 -17.65 -18.43 -3.10
CA GLU A 45 -18.36 -17.45 -3.94
C GLU A 45 -18.33 -16.01 -3.42
N GLY A 46 -17.15 -15.41 -3.40
CA GLY A 46 -16.98 -14.00 -3.12
C GLY A 46 -17.53 -13.14 -4.27
N ARG A 47 -18.00 -11.95 -3.93
CA ARG A 47 -18.47 -10.97 -4.92
C ARG A 47 -17.49 -9.83 -4.99
N VAL A 48 -17.19 -9.39 -6.20
CA VAL A 48 -16.44 -8.15 -6.43
C VAL A 48 -17.41 -7.11 -6.96
N LEU A 49 -17.55 -6.03 -6.24
CA LEU A 49 -18.42 -4.91 -6.57
C LEU A 49 -17.60 -3.67 -6.81
N THR A 50 -17.80 -3.03 -7.94
CA THR A 50 -17.08 -1.81 -8.29
C THR A 50 -18.06 -0.67 -8.49
N THR A 51 -17.67 0.52 -8.06
CA THR A 51 -18.41 1.75 -8.30
C THR A 51 -17.49 2.95 -8.28
N THR A 52 -17.95 4.04 -8.86
CA THR A 52 -17.25 5.33 -8.81
C THR A 52 -18.13 6.34 -8.09
N ILE A 53 -17.57 7.03 -7.13
CA ILE A 53 -18.25 8.13 -6.43
C ILE A 53 -17.67 9.43 -6.96
N THR A 54 -18.55 10.34 -7.34
CA THR A 54 -18.16 11.72 -7.62
C THR A 54 -18.83 12.62 -6.59
N SER A 55 -18.02 13.29 -5.79
CA SER A 55 -18.48 14.30 -4.82
C SER A 55 -18.23 15.69 -5.40
N MET A 56 -19.14 16.60 -5.13
CA MET A 56 -19.05 17.99 -5.58
C MET A 56 -18.99 18.99 -4.43
N LEU A 57 -18.99 18.53 -3.19
CA LEU A 57 -19.03 19.39 -2.02
C LEU A 57 -18.14 18.86 -0.89
N PRO A 58 -17.33 19.71 -0.28
CA PRO A 58 -17.00 21.10 -0.65
C PRO A 58 -16.08 21.21 -1.87
N ASP A 59 -15.39 20.13 -2.21
CA ASP A 59 -14.47 20.03 -3.33
C ASP A 59 -14.84 18.87 -4.24
N GLU A 60 -14.64 19.04 -5.52
CA GLU A 60 -14.92 18.00 -6.49
C GLU A 60 -13.80 16.93 -6.45
N TYR A 61 -14.17 15.70 -6.15
CA TYR A 61 -13.26 14.56 -6.27
C TYR A 61 -13.98 13.35 -6.83
N THR A 62 -13.20 12.47 -7.44
CA THR A 62 -13.66 11.19 -7.94
C THR A 62 -12.95 10.07 -7.19
N LEU A 63 -13.72 9.14 -6.69
CA LEU A 63 -13.25 8.00 -5.92
C LEU A 63 -13.72 6.71 -6.57
N ASP A 64 -12.78 5.89 -7.00
CA ASP A 64 -13.07 4.55 -7.48
C ASP A 64 -13.05 3.57 -6.31
N VAL A 65 -14.07 2.75 -6.26
CA VAL A 65 -14.29 1.79 -5.18
C VAL A 65 -14.34 0.39 -5.73
N GLU A 66 -13.50 -0.48 -5.20
CA GLU A 66 -13.53 -1.90 -5.45
C GLU A 66 -13.72 -2.65 -4.13
N LEU A 67 -14.85 -3.32 -3.99
CA LEU A 67 -15.27 -4.00 -2.77
C LEU A 67 -15.35 -5.50 -3.01
N HIS A 68 -14.58 -6.25 -2.27
CA HIS A 68 -14.61 -7.71 -2.28
C HIS A 68 -15.32 -8.22 -1.02
N LEU A 69 -16.32 -9.04 -1.23
CA LEU A 69 -17.12 -9.63 -0.16
C LEU A 69 -17.10 -11.16 -0.26
N ASP A 70 -17.12 -11.82 0.87
CA ASP A 70 -17.38 -13.25 0.91
C ASP A 70 -18.89 -13.57 0.83
N ALA A 71 -19.22 -14.85 0.89
CA ALA A 71 -20.62 -15.31 0.85
C ALA A 71 -21.50 -14.78 2.00
N ASN A 72 -20.90 -14.27 3.06
CA ASN A 72 -21.56 -13.74 4.24
C ASN A 72 -21.58 -12.21 4.29
N ASN A 73 -21.20 -11.54 3.21
CA ASN A 73 -21.02 -10.09 3.15
C ASN A 73 -19.90 -9.56 4.09
N VAL A 74 -18.93 -10.40 4.39
CA VAL A 74 -17.72 -9.96 5.10
C VAL A 74 -16.75 -9.36 4.08
N VAL A 75 -16.23 -8.19 4.38
CA VAL A 75 -15.25 -7.51 3.52
C VAL A 75 -13.93 -8.29 3.57
N THR A 76 -13.52 -8.81 2.45
CA THR A 76 -12.23 -9.49 2.30
C THR A 76 -11.15 -8.54 1.79
N GLU A 77 -11.54 -7.59 0.97
CA GLU A 77 -10.68 -6.52 0.49
C GLU A 77 -11.52 -5.28 0.16
N LEU A 78 -11.01 -4.13 0.46
CA LEU A 78 -11.59 -2.85 0.04
C LEU A 78 -10.48 -1.97 -0.50
N LYS A 79 -10.65 -1.53 -1.72
CA LYS A 79 -9.73 -0.61 -2.38
C LYS A 79 -10.46 0.67 -2.72
N LEU A 80 -9.93 1.77 -2.24
CA LEU A 80 -10.41 3.11 -2.50
C LEU A 80 -9.31 3.87 -3.26
N THR A 81 -9.59 4.26 -4.48
CA THR A 81 -8.60 4.96 -5.31
C THR A 81 -9.09 6.37 -5.61
N LEU A 82 -8.34 7.36 -5.14
CA LEU A 82 -8.66 8.76 -5.36
C LEU A 82 -8.01 9.23 -6.67
N GLU A 83 -8.82 9.66 -7.63
CA GLU A 83 -8.29 10.17 -8.90
C GLU A 83 -7.63 11.55 -8.76
N ASN A 84 -8.17 12.40 -7.87
CA ASN A 84 -7.66 13.73 -7.63
C ASN A 84 -7.54 13.98 -6.14
N GLU A 85 -6.35 14.24 -5.67
CA GLU A 85 -6.16 14.66 -4.28
C GLU A 85 -6.74 16.06 -4.07
N ILE A 86 -7.49 16.21 -3.01
CA ILE A 86 -8.04 17.48 -2.57
C ILE A 86 -7.47 17.85 -1.20
N GLU A 87 -7.58 19.10 -0.83
CA GLU A 87 -7.11 19.54 0.47
C GLU A 87 -7.87 18.83 1.61
N GLY A 88 -7.13 18.11 2.42
CA GLY A 88 -7.68 17.38 3.57
C GLY A 88 -8.14 15.95 3.28
N LEU A 89 -8.10 15.49 2.05
CA LEU A 89 -8.37 14.09 1.68
C LEU A 89 -7.25 13.53 0.81
N THR A 90 -6.50 12.61 1.36
CA THR A 90 -5.35 11.98 0.69
C THR A 90 -5.58 10.49 0.47
N GLN A 91 -4.85 9.91 -0.45
CA GLN A 91 -4.88 8.46 -0.69
C GLN A 91 -4.53 7.68 0.59
N GLU A 92 -3.55 8.14 1.35
CA GLU A 92 -3.14 7.51 2.61
C GLU A 92 -4.27 7.45 3.64
N MET A 93 -5.08 8.50 3.73
CA MET A 93 -6.26 8.52 4.61
C MET A 93 -7.31 7.50 4.18
N LEU A 94 -7.51 7.38 2.87
CA LEU A 94 -8.44 6.41 2.29
C LEU A 94 -7.98 4.97 2.50
N ASP A 95 -6.70 4.72 2.34
CA ASP A 95 -6.11 3.39 2.56
C ASP A 95 -6.27 2.96 4.02
N ALA A 96 -5.94 3.85 4.96
CA ALA A 96 -6.14 3.59 6.39
C ALA A 96 -7.62 3.41 6.77
N PHE A 97 -8.51 4.15 6.10
CA PHE A 97 -9.95 4.00 6.29
C PHE A 97 -10.45 2.67 5.73
N ALA A 98 -9.98 2.27 4.55
CA ALA A 98 -10.36 1.01 3.92
C ALA A 98 -9.92 -0.21 4.73
N GLU A 99 -8.75 -0.17 5.36
CA GLU A 99 -8.24 -1.25 6.19
C GLU A 99 -9.16 -1.61 7.35
N GLN A 100 -9.92 -0.64 7.87
CA GLN A 100 -10.85 -0.86 8.96
C GLN A 100 -12.04 -1.74 8.58
N PHE A 101 -12.35 -1.83 7.30
CA PHE A 101 -13.49 -2.62 6.81
C PHE A 101 -13.14 -4.10 6.64
N VAL A 102 -11.88 -4.41 6.41
CA VAL A 102 -11.44 -5.80 6.17
C VAL A 102 -11.75 -6.67 7.40
N GLY A 103 -12.45 -7.76 7.17
CA GLY A 103 -12.91 -8.66 8.21
C GLY A 103 -14.23 -8.26 8.89
N LYS A 104 -14.81 -7.12 8.51
CA LYS A 104 -16.12 -6.67 9.01
C LYS A 104 -17.24 -7.13 8.09
N GLN A 105 -18.35 -7.46 8.69
CA GLN A 105 -19.57 -7.81 7.95
C GLN A 105 -20.38 -6.55 7.68
N LEU A 106 -20.77 -6.36 6.43
CA LEU A 106 -21.66 -5.26 6.06
C LEU A 106 -23.14 -5.59 6.45
N PRO A 107 -23.93 -4.62 6.83
CA PRO A 107 -23.63 -3.18 6.88
C PRO A 107 -22.77 -2.78 8.08
N VAL A 108 -21.96 -1.75 7.90
CA VAL A 108 -21.19 -1.10 8.96
C VAL A 108 -21.73 0.30 9.26
N VAL A 109 -21.37 0.84 10.42
CA VAL A 109 -21.82 2.15 10.89
C VAL A 109 -20.60 2.96 11.34
N LEU A 110 -20.57 4.25 11.03
CA LEU A 110 -19.54 5.13 11.58
C LEU A 110 -19.70 5.28 13.09
N HIS A 111 -18.60 5.35 13.80
CA HIS A 111 -18.59 5.59 15.24
C HIS A 111 -19.41 6.84 15.63
N ALA A 112 -19.36 7.89 14.81
CA ALA A 112 -20.13 9.10 15.03
C ALA A 112 -21.66 8.91 14.93
N ASP A 113 -22.10 7.90 14.20
CA ASP A 113 -23.50 7.57 13.96
C ASP A 113 -23.95 6.30 14.71
N ALA A 114 -23.03 5.64 15.39
CA ALA A 114 -23.30 4.42 16.14
C ALA A 114 -24.08 4.72 17.41
N ASP A 115 -24.99 3.85 17.77
CA ASP A 115 -25.77 3.91 19.00
C ASP A 115 -25.51 2.69 19.90
N GLU A 116 -26.14 2.65 21.06
CA GLU A 116 -25.98 1.56 22.06
C GLU A 116 -26.41 0.19 21.52
N THR A 117 -27.11 0.13 20.39
CA THR A 117 -27.59 -1.10 19.76
C THR A 117 -26.66 -1.58 18.65
N THR A 118 -25.71 -0.74 18.24
CA THR A 118 -24.73 -1.06 17.19
C THR A 118 -23.66 -2.00 17.74
N ALA A 119 -23.44 -3.14 17.07
CA ALA A 119 -22.39 -4.05 17.46
C ALA A 119 -21.00 -3.41 17.21
N GLU A 120 -20.10 -3.54 18.16
CA GLU A 120 -18.73 -3.00 18.04
C GLU A 120 -18.00 -3.50 16.80
N GLU A 121 -18.31 -4.72 16.37
CA GLU A 121 -17.76 -5.34 15.15
C GLU A 121 -18.21 -4.62 13.87
N GLN A 122 -19.29 -3.88 13.92
CA GLN A 122 -19.83 -3.12 12.79
C GLN A 122 -19.45 -1.64 12.81
N ILE A 123 -18.73 -1.19 13.85
CA ILE A 123 -18.33 0.21 13.97
C ILE A 123 -17.00 0.43 13.26
N VAL A 124 -16.93 1.49 12.45
CA VAL A 124 -15.70 2.01 11.83
C VAL A 124 -15.48 3.46 12.24
N GLU A 125 -14.23 3.82 12.41
CA GLU A 125 -13.87 5.21 12.68
C GLU A 125 -13.90 6.04 11.39
N GLY A 126 -14.46 7.23 11.45
CA GLY A 126 -14.41 8.16 10.33
C GLY A 126 -13.00 8.74 10.14
N MET A 127 -12.73 9.19 8.93
CA MET A 127 -11.50 9.92 8.64
C MET A 127 -11.50 11.26 9.37
N GLU A 128 -10.36 11.64 9.94
CA GLU A 128 -10.21 12.89 10.66
C GLU A 128 -10.51 14.10 9.76
N ASN A 129 -11.35 14.98 10.21
CA ASN A 129 -11.82 16.16 9.47
C ASN A 129 -12.57 15.86 8.16
N GLN A 130 -12.89 14.61 7.88
CA GLN A 130 -13.58 14.14 6.67
C GLN A 130 -14.80 13.28 7.01
N LEU A 131 -15.51 13.61 8.06
CA LEU A 131 -16.63 12.81 8.56
C LEU A 131 -17.76 12.66 7.53
N GLU A 132 -18.08 13.72 6.80
CA GLU A 132 -19.12 13.69 5.76
C GLU A 132 -18.72 12.76 4.60
N ASN A 133 -17.45 12.80 4.19
CA ASN A 133 -16.94 11.90 3.17
C ASN A 133 -16.90 10.46 3.67
N SER A 134 -16.51 10.23 4.92
CA SER A 134 -16.54 8.91 5.55
C SER A 134 -17.96 8.34 5.58
N ARG A 135 -18.94 9.17 5.94
CA ARG A 135 -20.37 8.78 5.96
C ARG A 135 -20.86 8.40 4.58
N GLY A 136 -20.54 9.19 3.56
CA GLY A 136 -20.89 8.90 2.16
C GLY A 136 -20.30 7.58 1.67
N ILE A 137 -19.06 7.30 2.01
CA ILE A 137 -18.38 6.04 1.66
C ILE A 137 -19.06 4.86 2.36
N VAL A 138 -19.30 4.94 3.65
CA VAL A 138 -19.98 3.89 4.43
C VAL A 138 -21.37 3.59 3.88
N GLU A 139 -22.16 4.62 3.65
CA GLU A 139 -23.52 4.48 3.09
C GLU A 139 -23.48 3.79 1.71
N MET A 140 -22.54 4.20 0.89
CA MET A 140 -22.38 3.61 -0.44
C MET A 140 -21.94 2.14 -0.37
N LEU A 141 -21.00 1.79 0.51
CA LEU A 141 -20.55 0.40 0.69
C LEU A 141 -21.69 -0.50 1.19
N ASN A 142 -22.46 -0.03 2.14
CA ASN A 142 -23.63 -0.73 2.65
C ASN A 142 -24.66 -0.98 1.53
N LYS A 143 -24.89 0.04 0.71
CA LYS A 143 -25.81 -0.07 -0.43
C LYS A 143 -25.29 -1.01 -1.53
N LEU A 144 -23.99 -1.01 -1.78
CA LEU A 144 -23.37 -1.97 -2.71
C LEU A 144 -23.58 -3.41 -2.25
N ALA A 145 -23.43 -3.67 -0.96
CA ALA A 145 -23.59 -5.01 -0.40
C ALA A 145 -25.02 -5.56 -0.51
N GLU A 146 -26.02 -4.68 -0.64
CA GLU A 146 -27.43 -5.07 -0.82
C GLU A 146 -27.75 -5.51 -2.26
N GLN A 147 -26.85 -5.24 -3.20
CA GLN A 147 -27.02 -5.64 -4.59
C GLN A 147 -26.53 -7.08 -4.82
#